data_0969310179b577b24e1deff27372da2c
#
_entry.id   0969310179b577b24e1deff27372da2c
#
_cell.length_a   1.000
_cell.length_b   1.000
_cell.length_c   1.000
_cell.angle_alpha   90.00
_cell.angle_beta   90.00
_cell.angle_gamma   90.00
#
_symmetry.space_group_name_H-M   'P 1'
#
loop_
_entity.id
_entity.type
_entity.pdbx_description
1 polymer ?
#
loop_
_entity_poly.entity_id
_entity_poly.type
_entity_poly.pdbx_seq_one_letter_code
_entity_poly.pdbx_strand_id
1 'polypeptide(L)'
;SPDFSQYLHIPTLTDPSLAPEGHHAAYTLIPVPNNSSGIDWLVEGPKLVERVLAMLDTRGYLPGLRERLVYMHYITPDYFAGALNSYLGNSFGVEPVLAQSAFLRPHNRSEDIKRLYLVGANYQPGGGTPSVMMSAKMTARLVAQDYAIPAEIVNGMPSGGATRRSTVTSEAAPFSSEMQPNVA
;
A
#
# COMPACT_ATOMS: atom_id res chain seq x y z
N SER A 1 -10.87 -9.43 20.13
CA SER A 1 -10.39 -10.81 20.01
C SER A 1 -8.89 -10.86 20.21
N PRO A 2 -8.34 -11.85 20.90
CA PRO A 2 -6.90 -12.08 20.97
C PRO A 2 -6.33 -12.55 19.62
N ASP A 3 -7.18 -13.02 18.72
CA ASP A 3 -6.84 -13.47 17.38
C ASP A 3 -7.31 -12.47 16.34
N PHE A 4 -6.40 -12.07 15.48
CA PHE A 4 -6.66 -11.22 14.33
C PHE A 4 -5.86 -11.71 13.12
N SER A 5 -6.39 -11.46 11.95
CA SER A 5 -5.70 -11.75 10.71
C SER A 5 -4.53 -10.80 10.53
N GLN A 6 -3.38 -11.32 10.14
CA GLN A 6 -2.21 -10.51 9.82
C GLN A 6 -1.46 -11.07 8.61
N TYR A 7 -0.80 -10.18 7.92
CA TYR A 7 0.20 -10.51 6.90
C TYR A 7 1.58 -10.14 7.45
N LEU A 8 2.50 -11.09 7.48
CA LEU A 8 3.89 -10.88 7.87
C LEU A 8 4.79 -11.10 6.64
N HIS A 9 5.65 -10.15 6.36
CA HIS A 9 6.63 -10.22 5.28
C HIS A 9 8.02 -9.83 5.76
N ILE A 10 9.00 -10.66 5.43
CA ILE A 10 10.41 -10.45 5.77
C ILE A 10 11.21 -10.47 4.45
N PRO A 11 11.25 -9.32 3.73
CA PRO A 11 11.87 -9.26 2.41
C PRO A 11 13.35 -9.61 2.41
N THR A 12 14.05 -9.39 3.50
CA THR A 12 15.48 -9.74 3.65
C THR A 12 15.78 -11.23 3.60
N LEU A 13 14.77 -12.10 3.71
CA LEU A 13 14.94 -13.53 3.46
C LEU A 13 15.16 -13.85 1.98
N THR A 14 14.68 -12.96 1.10
CA THR A 14 14.84 -13.08 -0.36
C THR A 14 15.98 -12.21 -0.87
N ASP A 15 16.09 -10.99 -0.34
CA ASP A 15 17.11 -10.02 -0.70
C ASP A 15 17.79 -9.43 0.56
N PRO A 16 18.91 -10.00 1.01
CA PRO A 16 19.63 -9.52 2.18
C PRO A 16 20.08 -8.06 2.11
N SER A 17 20.18 -7.47 0.92
CA SER A 17 20.62 -6.07 0.74
C SER A 17 19.64 -5.04 1.28
N LEU A 18 18.42 -5.46 1.65
CA LEU A 18 17.36 -4.60 2.17
C LEU A 18 17.51 -4.26 3.68
N ALA A 19 18.55 -4.74 4.33
CA ALA A 19 18.91 -4.35 5.70
C ALA A 19 20.43 -4.38 5.89
N PRO A 20 20.97 -3.68 6.90
CA PRO A 20 22.38 -3.81 7.26
C PRO A 20 22.76 -5.25 7.60
N GLU A 21 24.04 -5.57 7.47
CA GLU A 21 24.55 -6.91 7.77
C GLU A 21 24.16 -7.36 9.20
N GLY A 22 23.70 -8.59 9.33
CA GLY A 22 23.23 -9.15 10.59
C GLY A 22 21.84 -8.67 11.04
N HIS A 23 21.15 -7.88 10.23
CA HIS A 23 19.81 -7.38 10.52
C HIS A 23 18.78 -7.91 9.52
N HIS A 24 17.53 -7.82 9.91
CA HIS A 24 16.37 -8.11 9.04
C HIS A 24 15.41 -6.95 9.00
N ALA A 25 14.85 -6.67 7.83
CA ALA A 25 13.69 -5.84 7.66
C ALA A 25 12.43 -6.72 7.63
N ALA A 26 11.41 -6.31 8.37
CA ALA A 26 10.12 -6.97 8.36
C ALA A 26 8.99 -5.94 8.40
N TYR A 27 7.85 -6.24 7.79
CA TYR A 27 6.64 -5.49 8.05
C TYR A 27 5.45 -6.43 8.27
N THR A 28 4.54 -5.98 9.09
CA THR A 28 3.27 -6.66 9.30
C THR A 28 2.12 -5.72 8.97
N LEU A 29 1.06 -6.28 8.39
CA LEU A 29 -0.15 -5.58 8.05
C LEU A 29 -1.33 -6.26 8.73
N ILE A 30 -2.17 -5.44 9.38
CA ILE A 30 -3.32 -5.90 10.12
C ILE A 30 -4.54 -5.13 9.63
N PRO A 31 -5.58 -5.82 9.18
CA PRO A 31 -6.85 -5.16 8.86
C PRO A 31 -7.45 -4.52 10.11
N VAL A 32 -7.74 -3.25 10.01
CA VAL A 32 -8.39 -2.47 11.07
C VAL A 32 -9.54 -1.66 10.49
N PRO A 33 -10.55 -1.30 11.30
CA PRO A 33 -11.60 -0.39 10.84
C PRO A 33 -11.02 0.97 10.42
N ASN A 34 -11.66 1.61 9.45
CA ASN A 34 -11.32 2.97 9.04
C ASN A 34 -11.85 4.01 10.06
N ASN A 35 -11.61 5.30 9.79
CA ASN A 35 -11.93 6.39 10.72
C ASN A 35 -13.44 6.60 10.98
N SER A 36 -14.32 5.95 10.22
CA SER A 36 -15.76 5.97 10.54
C SER A 36 -16.11 5.17 11.81
N SER A 37 -15.19 4.33 12.29
CA SER A 37 -15.39 3.54 13.51
C SER A 37 -15.39 4.36 14.80
N GLY A 38 -14.89 5.59 14.76
CA GLY A 38 -14.71 6.42 15.96
C GLY A 38 -13.59 5.96 16.88
N ILE A 39 -12.71 5.05 16.42
CA ILE A 39 -11.54 4.62 17.19
C ILE A 39 -10.52 5.76 17.23
N ASP A 40 -10.08 6.12 18.43
CA ASP A 40 -8.95 7.03 18.61
C ASP A 40 -7.63 6.26 18.40
N TRP A 41 -7.05 6.42 17.21
CA TRP A 41 -5.82 5.72 16.85
C TRP A 41 -4.57 6.24 17.57
N LEU A 42 -4.60 7.43 18.14
CA LEU A 42 -3.52 7.90 19.02
C LEU A 42 -3.45 7.08 20.30
N VAL A 43 -4.61 6.64 20.81
CA VAL A 43 -4.72 5.83 22.03
C VAL A 43 -4.65 4.33 21.74
N GLU A 44 -5.39 3.86 20.74
CA GLU A 44 -5.51 2.42 20.47
C GLU A 44 -4.38 1.87 19.59
N GLY A 45 -3.73 2.71 18.79
CA GLY A 45 -2.59 2.31 17.95
C GLY A 45 -1.44 1.69 18.73
N PRO A 46 -0.88 2.37 19.75
CA PRO A 46 0.16 1.80 20.59
C PRO A 46 -0.23 0.47 21.25
N LYS A 47 -1.47 0.36 21.74
CA LYS A 47 -1.96 -0.88 22.36
C LYS A 47 -2.06 -2.04 21.35
N LEU A 48 -2.46 -1.73 20.13
CA LEU A 48 -2.50 -2.74 19.07
C LEU A 48 -1.09 -3.19 18.71
N VAL A 49 -0.13 -2.27 18.59
CA VAL A 49 1.28 -2.57 18.32
C VAL A 49 1.84 -3.52 19.37
N GLU A 50 1.61 -3.24 20.67
CA GLU A 50 2.06 -4.10 21.76
C GLU A 50 1.46 -5.51 21.66
N ARG A 51 0.20 -5.64 21.31
CA ARG A 51 -0.45 -6.95 21.09
C ARG A 51 0.15 -7.70 19.92
N VAL A 52 0.48 -6.99 18.84
CA VAL A 52 1.12 -7.58 17.66
C VAL A 52 2.51 -8.09 17.97
N LEU A 53 3.33 -7.27 18.62
CA LEU A 53 4.69 -7.66 19.04
C LEU A 53 4.64 -8.88 19.98
N ALA A 54 3.75 -8.87 20.95
CA ALA A 54 3.56 -10.00 21.86
C ALA A 54 3.16 -11.27 21.10
N MET A 55 2.25 -11.16 20.14
CA MET A 55 1.79 -12.31 19.36
C MET A 55 2.91 -12.88 18.47
N LEU A 56 3.66 -12.03 17.81
CA LEU A 56 4.78 -12.45 16.94
C LEU A 56 5.87 -13.16 17.76
N ASP A 57 6.15 -12.67 18.96
CA ASP A 57 7.15 -13.22 19.84
C ASP A 57 6.68 -14.55 20.49
N THR A 58 5.51 -14.55 21.13
CA THR A 58 5.07 -15.69 21.96
C THR A 58 4.52 -16.85 21.15
N ARG A 59 3.97 -16.63 19.95
CA ARG A 59 3.48 -17.71 19.08
C ARG A 59 4.58 -18.36 18.23
N GLY A 60 5.84 -17.96 18.43
CA GLY A 60 6.99 -18.56 17.76
C GLY A 60 7.18 -18.15 16.30
N TYR A 61 6.48 -17.12 15.82
CA TYR A 61 6.71 -16.56 14.49
C TYR A 61 8.07 -15.86 14.43
N LEU A 62 8.40 -15.05 15.43
CA LEU A 62 9.66 -14.33 15.58
C LEU A 62 10.11 -14.38 17.05
N PRO A 63 10.64 -15.54 17.53
CA PRO A 63 11.04 -15.69 18.92
C PRO A 63 12.14 -14.71 19.31
N GLY A 64 12.01 -14.05 20.45
CA GLY A 64 12.94 -13.03 20.94
C GLY A 64 12.89 -11.71 20.17
N LEU A 65 11.79 -11.45 19.47
CA LEU A 65 11.61 -10.23 18.68
C LEU A 65 11.82 -8.97 19.53
N ARG A 66 11.23 -8.89 20.71
CA ARG A 66 11.29 -7.71 21.57
C ARG A 66 12.71 -7.33 22.00
N GLU A 67 13.53 -8.33 22.26
CA GLU A 67 14.92 -8.15 22.68
C GLU A 67 15.83 -7.73 21.53
N ARG A 68 15.44 -8.07 20.28
CA ARG A 68 16.21 -7.81 19.06
C ARG A 68 15.68 -6.64 18.22
N LEU A 69 14.59 -6.01 18.67
CA LEU A 69 13.98 -4.90 17.96
C LEU A 69 14.84 -3.64 18.08
N VAL A 70 15.45 -3.22 16.97
CA VAL A 70 16.31 -2.04 16.90
C VAL A 70 15.51 -0.80 16.52
N TYR A 71 14.56 -0.95 15.60
CA TYR A 71 13.74 0.13 15.09
C TYR A 71 12.33 -0.37 14.79
N MET A 72 11.34 0.46 15.08
CA MET A 72 9.95 0.19 14.75
C MET A 72 9.25 1.49 14.39
N HIS A 73 8.42 1.41 13.37
CA HIS A 73 7.48 2.44 13.00
C HIS A 73 6.13 1.80 12.67
N TYR A 74 5.04 2.49 12.92
CA TYR A 74 3.71 2.05 12.50
C TYR A 74 2.89 3.22 11.98
N ILE A 75 1.94 2.92 11.12
CA ILE A 75 0.99 3.88 10.56
C ILE A 75 -0.43 3.40 10.82
N THR A 76 -1.32 4.34 11.00
CA THR A 76 -2.72 4.12 11.32
C THR A 76 -3.62 4.67 10.20
N PRO A 77 -4.93 4.45 10.25
CA PRO A 77 -5.87 5.09 9.33
C PRO A 77 -5.73 6.62 9.26
N ASP A 78 -5.34 7.28 10.35
CA ASP A 78 -5.14 8.74 10.36
C ASP A 78 -4.02 9.19 9.42
N TYR A 79 -2.94 8.40 9.32
CA TYR A 79 -1.87 8.67 8.36
C TYR A 79 -2.39 8.63 6.91
N PHE A 80 -3.20 7.61 6.57
CA PHE A 80 -3.76 7.50 5.23
C PHE A 80 -4.71 8.65 4.92
N ALA A 81 -5.50 9.10 5.91
CA ALA A 81 -6.37 10.25 5.74
C ALA A 81 -5.58 11.55 5.57
N GLY A 82 -4.61 11.81 6.46
CA GLY A 82 -3.89 13.07 6.52
C GLY A 82 -2.81 13.22 5.45
N ALA A 83 -1.91 12.22 5.32
CA ALA A 83 -0.77 12.30 4.41
C ALA A 83 -1.12 11.91 2.96
N LEU A 84 -2.04 10.98 2.77
CA LEU A 84 -2.38 10.45 1.45
C LEU A 84 -3.77 10.91 0.96
N ASN A 85 -4.46 11.75 1.73
CA ASN A 85 -5.80 12.25 1.42
C ASN A 85 -6.81 11.13 1.09
N SER A 86 -6.65 9.99 1.77
CA SER A 86 -7.48 8.82 1.54
C SER A 86 -8.79 8.94 2.32
N TYR A 87 -9.91 8.74 1.64
CA TYR A 87 -11.23 8.86 2.26
C TYR A 87 -11.34 7.97 3.50
N LEU A 88 -11.64 8.57 4.66
CA LEU A 88 -11.73 7.90 5.96
C LEU A 88 -10.50 7.07 6.36
N GLY A 89 -9.32 7.38 5.84
CA GLY A 89 -8.09 6.65 6.16
C GLY A 89 -8.01 5.24 5.58
N ASN A 90 -8.75 4.99 4.50
CA ASN A 90 -8.75 3.72 3.80
C ASN A 90 -7.42 3.51 3.05
N SER A 91 -6.75 2.39 3.30
CA SER A 91 -5.45 2.08 2.65
C SER A 91 -5.58 1.27 1.35
N PHE A 92 -6.66 0.51 1.17
CA PHE A 92 -6.82 -0.41 0.04
C PHE A 92 -7.92 -0.04 -0.96
N GLY A 93 -8.60 1.06 -0.74
CA GLY A 93 -9.69 1.50 -1.60
C GLY A 93 -11.03 0.85 -1.24
N VAL A 94 -11.90 0.73 -2.24
CA VAL A 94 -13.25 0.21 -2.08
C VAL A 94 -13.23 -1.23 -1.59
N GLU A 95 -14.02 -1.54 -0.57
CA GLU A 95 -14.14 -2.87 0.01
C GLU A 95 -14.54 -3.92 -1.05
N PRO A 96 -13.92 -5.11 -1.06
CA PRO A 96 -14.18 -6.13 -2.06
C PRO A 96 -15.45 -6.97 -1.74
N VAL A 97 -16.54 -6.30 -1.37
CA VAL A 97 -17.86 -6.94 -1.27
C VAL A 97 -18.45 -7.18 -2.65
N LEU A 98 -19.37 -8.13 -2.77
CA LEU A 98 -19.93 -8.53 -4.07
C LEU A 98 -20.51 -7.35 -4.86
N ALA A 99 -21.23 -6.45 -4.17
CA ALA A 99 -21.84 -5.24 -4.78
C ALA A 99 -20.83 -4.19 -5.26
N GLN A 100 -19.55 -4.32 -4.92
CA GLN A 100 -18.47 -3.40 -5.26
C GLN A 100 -17.29 -4.11 -5.94
N SER A 101 -17.53 -5.29 -6.51
CA SER A 101 -16.50 -6.12 -7.13
C SER A 101 -16.78 -6.38 -8.60
N ALA A 102 -15.76 -6.80 -9.33
CA ALA A 102 -15.83 -7.11 -10.75
C ALA A 102 -16.47 -5.98 -11.57
N PHE A 103 -17.52 -6.27 -12.34
CA PHE A 103 -18.20 -5.30 -13.19
C PHE A 103 -19.02 -4.25 -12.41
N LEU A 104 -19.33 -4.51 -11.13
CA LEU A 104 -20.00 -3.53 -10.25
C LEU A 104 -19.04 -2.50 -9.64
N ARG A 105 -17.73 -2.71 -9.82
CA ARG A 105 -16.73 -1.74 -9.38
C ARG A 105 -16.76 -0.51 -10.27
N PRO A 106 -16.53 0.71 -9.73
CA PRO A 106 -16.54 1.93 -10.54
C PRO A 106 -15.66 1.80 -11.78
N HIS A 107 -16.17 2.29 -12.90
CA HIS A 107 -15.50 2.19 -14.19
C HIS A 107 -14.33 3.15 -14.32
N ASN A 108 -13.42 2.87 -15.26
CA ASN A 108 -12.26 3.73 -15.54
C ASN A 108 -12.63 4.97 -16.37
N ARG A 109 -13.84 5.06 -16.90
CA ARG A 109 -14.43 6.26 -17.51
C ARG A 109 -15.57 6.71 -16.64
N SER A 110 -15.61 7.99 -16.23
CA SER A 110 -16.73 8.53 -15.47
C SER A 110 -18.02 8.48 -16.30
N GLU A 111 -19.10 8.05 -15.69
CA GLU A 111 -20.43 8.03 -16.30
C GLU A 111 -21.11 9.40 -16.21
N ASP A 112 -20.76 10.18 -15.20
CA ASP A 112 -21.37 11.48 -14.90
C ASP A 112 -20.62 12.66 -15.53
N ILE A 113 -19.30 12.57 -15.62
CA ILE A 113 -18.44 13.67 -16.03
C ILE A 113 -17.71 13.31 -17.33
N LYS A 114 -18.04 14.02 -18.40
CA LYS A 114 -17.38 13.83 -19.70
C LYS A 114 -15.88 14.09 -19.60
N ARG A 115 -15.08 13.24 -20.21
CA ARG A 115 -13.60 13.35 -20.29
C ARG A 115 -12.89 13.18 -18.94
N LEU A 116 -13.58 12.71 -17.90
CA LEU A 116 -12.95 12.31 -16.66
C LEU A 116 -12.62 10.82 -16.72
N TYR A 117 -11.36 10.49 -16.50
CA TYR A 117 -10.86 9.12 -16.46
C TYR A 117 -10.30 8.83 -15.08
N LEU A 118 -10.48 7.60 -14.66
CA LEU A 118 -10.21 7.15 -13.30
C LEU A 118 -9.30 5.92 -13.38
N VAL A 119 -8.27 5.88 -12.52
CA VAL A 119 -7.28 4.81 -12.55
C VAL A 119 -6.84 4.45 -11.12
N GLY A 120 -6.53 3.19 -10.90
CA GLY A 120 -5.99 2.73 -9.62
C GLY A 120 -6.86 1.70 -8.91
N ALA A 121 -6.55 1.47 -7.62
CA ALA A 121 -7.15 0.41 -6.82
C ALA A 121 -8.66 0.55 -6.59
N ASN A 122 -9.20 1.75 -6.64
CA ASN A 122 -10.63 2.02 -6.43
C ASN A 122 -11.50 1.67 -7.64
N TYR A 123 -10.90 1.52 -8.81
CA TYR A 123 -11.58 1.34 -10.10
C TYR A 123 -11.30 -0.05 -10.66
N GLN A 124 -11.90 -0.36 -11.82
CA GLN A 124 -11.68 -1.65 -12.46
C GLN A 124 -10.22 -1.85 -12.88
N PRO A 125 -9.65 -3.06 -12.75
CA PRO A 125 -10.27 -4.30 -12.22
C PRO A 125 -10.18 -4.42 -10.68
N GLY A 126 -9.52 -3.52 -9.96
CA GLY A 126 -9.47 -3.52 -8.50
C GLY A 126 -8.09 -3.36 -7.88
N GLY A 127 -7.96 -3.70 -6.59
CA GLY A 127 -6.74 -3.56 -5.82
C GLY A 127 -5.68 -4.63 -6.12
N GLY A 128 -4.46 -4.37 -5.64
CA GLY A 128 -3.27 -5.20 -5.88
C GLY A 128 -2.43 -4.71 -7.06
N THR A 129 -1.10 -4.84 -6.97
CA THR A 129 -0.17 -4.30 -7.96
C THR A 129 -0.47 -4.70 -9.40
N PRO A 130 -0.73 -5.99 -9.73
CA PRO A 130 -1.06 -6.38 -11.10
C PRO A 130 -2.36 -5.74 -11.59
N SER A 131 -3.37 -5.66 -10.72
CA SER A 131 -4.67 -5.08 -11.06
C SER A 131 -4.59 -3.57 -11.29
N VAL A 132 -3.82 -2.86 -10.48
CA VAL A 132 -3.60 -1.41 -10.63
C VAL A 132 -2.86 -1.11 -11.94
N MET A 133 -1.86 -1.92 -12.30
CA MET A 133 -1.18 -1.81 -13.60
C MET A 133 -2.15 -2.07 -14.76
N MET A 134 -3.04 -3.05 -14.62
CA MET A 134 -4.07 -3.33 -15.61
C MET A 134 -5.07 -2.19 -15.72
N SER A 135 -5.47 -1.58 -14.58
CA SER A 135 -6.31 -0.38 -14.55
C SER A 135 -5.72 0.76 -15.38
N ALA A 136 -4.41 1.00 -15.25
CA ALA A 136 -3.71 2.00 -16.05
C ALA A 136 -3.77 1.70 -17.55
N LYS A 137 -3.53 0.45 -17.93
CA LYS A 137 -3.61 0.01 -19.35
C LYS A 137 -5.04 0.13 -19.91
N MET A 138 -6.04 -0.23 -19.13
CA MET A 138 -7.45 -0.08 -19.52
C MET A 138 -7.81 1.38 -19.71
N THR A 139 -7.44 2.24 -18.77
CA THR A 139 -7.70 3.68 -18.83
C THR A 139 -7.02 4.32 -20.04
N ALA A 140 -5.76 4.00 -20.30
CA ALA A 140 -5.05 4.50 -21.47
C ALA A 140 -5.74 4.11 -22.80
N ARG A 141 -6.27 2.89 -22.88
CA ARG A 141 -7.05 2.45 -24.06
C ARG A 141 -8.36 3.20 -24.21
N LEU A 142 -9.07 3.47 -23.11
CA LEU A 142 -10.30 4.27 -23.15
C LEU A 142 -10.03 5.70 -23.65
N VAL A 143 -8.95 6.32 -23.14
CA VAL A 143 -8.51 7.64 -23.65
C VAL A 143 -8.18 7.58 -25.13
N ALA A 144 -7.43 6.59 -25.57
CA ALA A 144 -7.07 6.44 -26.97
C ALA A 144 -8.29 6.27 -27.87
N GLN A 145 -9.27 5.50 -27.47
CA GLN A 145 -10.53 5.33 -28.19
C GLN A 145 -11.30 6.65 -28.31
N ASP A 146 -11.40 7.40 -27.21
CA ASP A 146 -12.20 8.63 -27.17
C ASP A 146 -11.57 9.78 -27.95
N TYR A 147 -10.24 9.76 -28.11
CA TYR A 147 -9.48 10.79 -28.81
C TYR A 147 -8.90 10.32 -30.15
N ALA A 148 -9.34 9.15 -30.64
CA ALA A 148 -8.88 8.56 -31.89
C ALA A 148 -7.34 8.45 -32.00
N ILE A 149 -6.68 8.17 -30.87
CA ILE A 149 -5.24 7.95 -30.82
C ILE A 149 -4.94 6.55 -31.39
N PRO A 150 -3.98 6.42 -32.34
CA PRO A 150 -3.65 5.12 -32.92
C PRO A 150 -3.29 4.06 -31.87
N ALA A 151 -3.84 2.86 -32.00
CA ALA A 151 -3.66 1.78 -31.04
C ALA A 151 -2.18 1.35 -30.88
N GLU A 152 -1.37 1.56 -31.92
CA GLU A 152 0.07 1.29 -31.91
C GLU A 152 0.80 2.11 -30.84
N ILE A 153 0.37 3.34 -30.59
CA ILE A 153 0.94 4.22 -29.56
C ILE A 153 0.64 3.65 -28.16
N VAL A 154 -0.56 3.12 -27.94
CA VAL A 154 -0.97 2.56 -26.65
C VAL A 154 -0.39 1.16 -26.45
N ASN A 155 -0.30 0.35 -27.48
CA ASN A 155 0.24 -1.01 -27.42
C ASN A 155 1.77 -1.04 -27.50
N GLY A 156 2.40 -0.04 -28.07
CA GLY A 156 3.85 0.13 -28.11
C GLY A 156 4.45 0.72 -26.81
N MET A 157 3.61 1.09 -25.85
CA MET A 157 4.12 1.31 -24.48
C MET A 157 4.69 -0.03 -23.99
N PRO A 158 6.00 -0.11 -23.67
CA PRO A 158 6.59 -1.36 -23.24
C PRO A 158 5.79 -1.87 -22.05
N SER A 159 5.24 -3.08 -22.19
CA SER A 159 4.84 -3.87 -21.05
C SER A 159 6.06 -3.94 -20.14
N GLY A 160 6.02 -3.27 -18.99
CA GLY A 160 7.17 -2.99 -18.14
C GLY A 160 8.09 -4.19 -17.95
N GLY A 161 9.17 -4.21 -18.70
CA GLY A 161 10.10 -5.31 -18.80
C GLY A 161 11.30 -4.95 -19.68
N ALA A 162 11.73 -3.70 -19.64
CA ALA A 162 13.05 -3.34 -20.17
C ALA A 162 13.78 -2.60 -19.06
N THR A 163 14.62 -3.32 -18.38
CA THR A 163 15.68 -2.86 -17.51
C THR A 163 16.49 -1.79 -18.25
N ARG A 164 16.10 -0.52 -18.16
CA ARG A 164 17.08 0.54 -18.22
C ARG A 164 17.84 0.43 -16.90
N ARG A 165 18.98 -0.21 -16.93
CA ARG A 165 20.03 0.06 -15.96
C ARG A 165 20.33 1.56 -16.07
N SER A 166 19.61 2.38 -15.35
CA SER A 166 20.12 3.66 -14.95
C SER A 166 21.20 3.33 -13.92
N THR A 167 22.44 3.59 -14.26
CA THR A 167 23.50 3.81 -13.28
C THR A 167 23.06 5.02 -12.47
N VAL A 168 22.26 4.79 -11.47
CA VAL A 168 22.07 5.72 -10.38
C VAL A 168 23.33 5.57 -9.54
N THR A 169 24.28 6.47 -9.78
CA THR A 169 25.32 6.77 -8.81
C THR A 169 24.57 7.09 -7.52
N SER A 170 24.78 6.25 -6.51
CA SER A 170 24.21 6.43 -5.18
C SER A 170 24.92 7.59 -4.49
N GLU A 171 24.48 8.79 -4.72
CA GLU A 171 24.57 9.84 -3.73
C GLU A 171 23.33 9.73 -2.85
N ALA A 172 23.47 8.93 -1.81
CA ALA A 172 22.51 8.90 -0.72
C ALA A 172 22.54 10.28 -0.07
N ALA A 173 21.54 11.09 -0.37
CA ALA A 173 21.27 12.27 0.44
C ALA A 173 21.03 11.79 1.89
N PRO A 174 21.63 12.45 2.90
CA PRO A 174 21.41 12.07 4.29
C PRO A 174 19.92 12.21 4.60
N PHE A 175 19.34 11.12 5.08
CA PHE A 175 17.99 11.07 5.59
C PHE A 175 17.92 12.06 6.77
N SER A 176 17.24 13.18 6.58
CA SER A 176 17.03 14.15 7.65
C SER A 176 16.16 13.51 8.72
N SER A 177 16.69 13.45 9.94
CA SER A 177 16.06 12.89 11.14
C SER A 177 14.90 13.74 11.69
N GLU A 178 14.25 14.54 10.86
CA GLU A 178 13.18 15.47 11.24
C GLU A 178 11.82 15.02 10.74
N MET A 179 11.38 13.84 11.15
CA MET A 179 9.97 13.53 11.26
C MET A 179 9.72 12.80 12.56
N GLN A 180 9.86 13.54 13.65
CA GLN A 180 9.29 13.12 14.92
C GLN A 180 7.76 13.24 14.80
N PRO A 181 7.00 12.23 15.23
CA PRO A 181 5.58 12.43 15.43
C PRO A 181 5.42 13.47 16.55
N ASN A 182 4.71 14.55 16.25
CA ASN A 182 4.20 15.44 17.29
C ASN A 182 3.34 14.61 18.24
N VAL A 183 3.92 14.20 19.34
CA VAL A 183 3.21 13.76 20.54
C VAL A 183 3.11 14.99 21.42
N ALA A 184 1.99 15.64 21.34
CA ALA A 184 1.50 16.54 22.37
C ALA A 184 0.20 16.00 22.90
#